data_cc2029e68c497f18ea40a3062529086e
#
_entry.id   cc2029e68c497f18ea40a3062529086e
#
_cell.length_a   1.000
_cell.length_b   1.000
_cell.length_c   1.000
_cell.angle_alpha   90.00
_cell.angle_beta   90.00
_cell.angle_gamma   90.00
#
_symmetry.space_group_name_H-M   'P 1'
#
loop_
_entity.id
_entity.type
_entity.pdbx_description
1 polymer ?
#
loop_
_entity_poly.entity_id
_entity_poly.type
_entity_poly.pdbx_seq_one_letter_code
_entity_poly.pdbx_strand_id
1 'polypeptide(L)'
;MQDISNRKDVENLVTTFYENVHNDPLLAPIFEMPAEEWTRHLNRAVNFWENWLFNTGSYTGGMMWVHAQAHQTHGLSTERFEHWLTHWFHTVDNLFVGENATFVKNKALEIGQIMNSKFNKAPSTL
;
A
#
# COMPACT_ATOMS: atom_id res chain seq x y z
N MET A 1 8.78 -1.06 21.15
CA MET A 1 8.77 -1.11 19.67
C MET A 1 10.00 -0.41 19.13
N GLN A 2 10.57 -0.95 18.09
CA GLN A 2 11.71 -0.38 17.38
C GLN A 2 11.27 0.23 16.05
N ASP A 3 12.18 0.96 15.39
CA ASP A 3 11.93 1.47 14.05
C ASP A 3 12.19 0.39 13.00
N ILE A 4 11.69 0.60 11.79
CA ILE A 4 11.94 -0.25 10.62
C ILE A 4 13.42 -0.09 10.25
N SER A 5 14.17 -1.18 10.23
CA SER A 5 15.62 -1.12 10.03
C SER A 5 16.18 -1.97 8.91
N ASN A 6 15.38 -2.88 8.34
CA ASN A 6 15.86 -3.79 7.30
C ASN A 6 14.70 -4.35 6.48
N ARG A 7 15.02 -5.14 5.44
CA ARG A 7 14.03 -5.77 4.56
C ARG A 7 13.08 -6.69 5.32
N LYS A 8 13.57 -7.41 6.32
CA LYS A 8 12.74 -8.32 7.11
C LYS A 8 11.62 -7.59 7.83
N ASP A 9 11.93 -6.40 8.35
CA ASP A 9 10.92 -5.54 8.96
C ASP A 9 9.88 -5.09 7.93
N VAL A 10 10.31 -4.74 6.72
CA VAL A 10 9.40 -4.37 5.63
C VAL A 10 8.50 -5.55 5.26
N GLU A 11 9.06 -6.76 5.15
CA GLU A 11 8.28 -7.96 4.88
C GLU A 11 7.22 -8.21 5.95
N ASN A 12 7.58 -8.05 7.23
CA ASN A 12 6.65 -8.20 8.35
C ASN A 12 5.53 -7.15 8.27
N LEU A 13 5.87 -5.90 8.01
CA LEU A 13 4.91 -4.82 7.87
C LEU A 13 3.92 -5.11 6.74
N VAL A 14 4.41 -5.43 5.57
CA VAL A 14 3.58 -5.65 4.37
C VAL A 14 2.69 -6.89 4.56
N THR A 15 3.25 -7.98 5.08
CA THR A 15 2.49 -9.21 5.31
C THR A 15 1.36 -9.00 6.31
N THR A 16 1.65 -8.36 7.43
CA THR A 16 0.66 -8.06 8.46
C THR A 16 -0.42 -7.14 7.94
N PHE A 17 -0.03 -6.13 7.17
CA PHE A 17 -0.97 -5.22 6.52
C PHE A 17 -1.96 -5.98 5.64
N TYR A 18 -1.49 -6.86 4.78
CA TYR A 18 -2.38 -7.62 3.88
C TYR A 18 -3.23 -8.66 4.60
N GLU A 19 -2.79 -9.18 5.74
CA GLU A 19 -3.66 -10.01 6.58
C GLU A 19 -4.90 -9.22 7.01
N ASN A 20 -4.70 -7.97 7.42
CA ASN A 20 -5.79 -7.09 7.82
C ASN A 20 -6.67 -6.71 6.63
N VAL A 21 -6.07 -6.45 5.48
CA VAL A 21 -6.78 -6.11 4.25
C VAL A 21 -7.67 -7.26 3.78
N HIS A 22 -7.18 -8.50 3.84
CA HIS A 22 -7.96 -9.68 3.46
C HIS A 22 -9.16 -9.92 4.37
N ASN A 23 -9.12 -9.40 5.58
CA ASN A 23 -10.25 -9.48 6.52
C ASN A 23 -11.22 -8.31 6.39
N ASP A 24 -10.94 -7.36 5.51
CA ASP A 24 -11.80 -6.22 5.24
C ASP A 24 -12.67 -6.52 4.00
N PRO A 25 -14.00 -6.68 4.17
CA PRO A 25 -14.88 -7.04 3.04
C PRO A 25 -14.88 -6.01 1.91
N LEU A 26 -14.54 -4.75 2.20
CA LEU A 26 -14.48 -3.71 1.18
C LEU A 26 -13.23 -3.84 0.30
N LEU A 27 -12.11 -4.28 0.88
CA LEU A 27 -10.82 -4.37 0.17
C LEU A 27 -10.50 -5.78 -0.34
N ALA A 28 -10.96 -6.82 0.36
CA ALA A 28 -10.61 -8.20 0.05
C ALA A 28 -10.83 -8.60 -1.42
N PRO A 29 -11.93 -8.21 -2.09
CA PRO A 29 -12.14 -8.58 -3.49
C PRO A 29 -11.06 -8.09 -4.44
N ILE A 30 -10.39 -6.98 -4.13
CA ILE A 30 -9.32 -6.40 -4.97
C ILE A 30 -8.09 -7.31 -4.98
N PHE A 31 -7.89 -8.07 -3.90
CA PHE A 31 -6.69 -8.88 -3.67
C PHE A 31 -6.93 -10.39 -3.80
N GLU A 32 -8.07 -10.79 -4.37
CA GLU A 32 -8.34 -12.18 -4.70
C GLU A 32 -7.63 -12.51 -6.01
N MET A 33 -6.62 -13.37 -5.94
CA MET A 33 -5.82 -13.74 -7.09
C MET A 33 -5.14 -15.09 -6.87
N PRO A 34 -4.66 -15.77 -7.94
CA PRO A 34 -3.92 -17.01 -7.80
C PRO A 34 -2.65 -16.82 -6.95
N ALA A 35 -2.22 -17.89 -6.29
CA ALA A 35 -1.09 -17.85 -5.35
C ALA A 35 0.19 -17.28 -5.97
N GLU A 36 0.49 -17.63 -7.23
CA GLU A 36 1.69 -17.13 -7.91
C GLU A 36 1.63 -15.63 -8.13
N GLU A 37 0.47 -15.12 -8.54
CA GLU A 37 0.24 -13.70 -8.74
C GLU A 37 0.32 -12.96 -7.42
N TRP A 38 -0.23 -13.55 -6.36
CA TRP A 38 -0.16 -12.99 -5.00
C TRP A 38 1.29 -12.85 -4.53
N THR A 39 2.11 -13.88 -4.76
CA THR A 39 3.54 -13.83 -4.41
C THR A 39 4.25 -12.68 -5.13
N ARG A 40 3.97 -12.50 -6.41
CA ARG A 40 4.55 -11.39 -7.18
C ARG A 40 4.09 -10.04 -6.63
N HIS A 41 2.82 -9.93 -6.25
CA HIS A 41 2.26 -8.71 -5.67
C HIS A 41 2.96 -8.35 -4.35
N LEU A 42 3.11 -9.32 -3.46
CA LEU A 42 3.82 -9.10 -2.19
C LEU A 42 5.27 -8.66 -2.42
N ASN A 43 5.97 -9.33 -3.34
CA ASN A 43 7.34 -8.96 -3.63
C ASN A 43 7.47 -7.54 -4.17
N ARG A 44 6.55 -7.12 -5.04
CA ARG A 44 6.54 -5.74 -5.53
C ARG A 44 6.30 -4.73 -4.41
N ALA A 45 5.38 -5.02 -3.52
CA ALA A 45 5.08 -4.15 -2.39
C ALA A 45 6.28 -4.03 -1.44
N VAL A 46 6.92 -5.14 -1.12
CA VAL A 46 8.12 -5.15 -0.27
C VAL A 46 9.25 -4.37 -0.94
N ASN A 47 9.50 -4.62 -2.23
CA ASN A 47 10.53 -3.93 -2.99
C ASN A 47 10.28 -2.43 -3.04
N PHE A 48 9.03 -2.02 -3.23
CA PHE A 48 8.63 -0.61 -3.25
C PHE A 48 9.01 0.09 -1.95
N TRP A 49 8.61 -0.47 -0.82
CA TRP A 49 8.87 0.16 0.49
C TRP A 49 10.33 0.07 0.88
N GLU A 50 11.01 -1.04 0.59
CA GLU A 50 12.43 -1.18 0.84
C GLU A 50 13.24 -0.13 0.05
N ASN A 51 12.89 0.06 -1.21
CA ASN A 51 13.57 1.03 -2.06
C ASN A 51 13.42 2.46 -1.52
N TRP A 52 12.20 2.83 -1.11
CA TRP A 52 11.97 4.16 -0.52
C TRP A 52 12.72 4.37 0.79
N LEU A 53 12.77 3.34 1.65
CA LEU A 53 13.40 3.45 2.95
C LEU A 53 14.94 3.40 2.88
N PHE A 54 15.48 2.53 2.04
CA PHE A 54 16.89 2.18 2.06
C PHE A 54 17.61 2.40 0.73
N ASN A 55 16.93 2.92 -0.27
CA ASN A 55 17.48 3.24 -1.58
C ASN A 55 18.21 2.06 -2.23
N THR A 56 17.58 0.89 -2.19
CA THR A 56 18.19 -0.37 -2.66
C THR A 56 18.19 -0.54 -4.18
N GLY A 57 17.34 0.21 -4.89
CA GLY A 57 17.14 0.02 -6.33
C GLY A 57 16.31 -1.22 -6.68
N SER A 58 15.72 -1.88 -5.70
CA SER A 58 14.97 -3.13 -5.92
C SER A 58 13.62 -2.93 -6.60
N TYR A 59 13.08 -1.71 -6.59
CA TYR A 59 11.80 -1.41 -7.22
C TYR A 59 12.02 -0.79 -8.60
N THR A 60 11.38 -1.36 -9.62
CA THR A 60 11.56 -0.96 -11.02
C THR A 60 10.42 -0.10 -11.58
N GLY A 61 9.42 0.22 -10.76
CA GLY A 61 8.30 1.06 -11.20
C GLY A 61 7.04 0.26 -11.51
N GLY A 62 6.08 0.89 -12.19
CA GLY A 62 4.82 0.25 -12.58
C GLY A 62 3.67 0.41 -11.59
N MET A 63 3.89 1.08 -10.46
CA MET A 63 2.86 1.25 -9.44
C MET A 63 1.59 1.91 -9.98
N MET A 64 1.73 2.99 -10.72
CA MET A 64 0.58 3.72 -11.25
C MET A 64 -0.22 2.84 -12.23
N TRP A 65 0.46 2.08 -13.09
CA TRP A 65 -0.20 1.19 -14.04
C TRP A 65 -0.97 0.08 -13.33
N VAL A 66 -0.36 -0.56 -12.33
CA VAL A 66 -1.01 -1.62 -11.55
C VAL A 66 -2.27 -1.11 -10.86
N HIS A 67 -2.21 0.08 -10.26
CA HIS A 67 -3.37 0.67 -9.59
C HIS A 67 -4.44 1.12 -10.58
N ALA A 68 -4.06 1.62 -11.75
CA ALA A 68 -5.01 1.95 -12.80
C ALA A 68 -5.77 0.71 -13.28
N GLN A 69 -5.09 -0.43 -13.42
CA GLN A 69 -5.73 -1.70 -13.76
C GLN A 69 -6.70 -2.16 -12.67
N ALA A 70 -6.30 -2.07 -11.41
CA ALA A 70 -7.16 -2.40 -10.28
C ALA A 70 -8.40 -1.49 -10.24
N HIS A 71 -8.23 -0.20 -10.54
CA HIS A 71 -9.34 0.74 -10.60
C HIS A 71 -10.34 0.38 -11.70
N GLN A 72 -9.86 0.00 -12.88
CA GLN A 72 -10.74 -0.43 -13.98
C GLN A 72 -11.53 -1.68 -13.62
N THR A 73 -10.92 -2.63 -12.92
CA THR A 73 -11.53 -3.91 -12.60
C THR A 73 -12.46 -3.83 -11.39
N HIS A 74 -12.05 -3.12 -10.33
CA HIS A 74 -12.73 -3.14 -9.03
C HIS A 74 -13.31 -1.79 -8.60
N GLY A 75 -12.82 -0.69 -9.16
CA GLY A 75 -13.18 0.66 -8.71
C GLY A 75 -12.49 1.03 -7.39
N LEU A 76 -11.35 1.72 -7.47
CA LEU A 76 -10.65 2.20 -6.29
C LEU A 76 -11.29 3.51 -5.82
N SER A 77 -12.42 3.38 -5.11
CA SER A 77 -13.20 4.51 -4.59
C SER A 77 -12.43 5.24 -3.48
N THR A 78 -12.89 6.45 -3.18
CA THR A 78 -12.37 7.21 -2.03
C THR A 78 -12.48 6.40 -0.74
N GLU A 79 -13.61 5.72 -0.53
CA GLU A 79 -13.82 4.88 0.64
C GLU A 79 -12.79 3.75 0.72
N ARG A 80 -12.45 3.11 -0.41
CA ARG A 80 -11.42 2.08 -0.46
C ARG A 80 -10.03 2.63 -0.13
N PHE A 81 -9.70 3.82 -0.61
CA PHE A 81 -8.44 4.48 -0.24
C PHE A 81 -8.38 4.82 1.25
N GLU A 82 -9.49 5.27 1.83
CA GLU A 82 -9.57 5.55 3.27
C GLU A 82 -9.36 4.29 4.11
N HIS A 83 -9.99 3.17 3.73
CA HIS A 83 -9.80 1.88 4.39
C HIS A 83 -8.36 1.41 4.27
N TRP A 84 -7.77 1.53 3.08
CA TRP A 84 -6.37 1.14 2.83
C TRP A 84 -5.42 1.93 3.75
N LEU A 85 -5.58 3.24 3.83
CA LEU A 85 -4.76 4.10 4.68
C LEU A 85 -4.95 3.78 6.16
N THR A 86 -6.19 3.55 6.58
CA THR A 86 -6.49 3.20 7.98
C THR A 86 -5.77 1.91 8.38
N HIS A 87 -5.82 0.87 7.54
CA HIS A 87 -5.11 -0.38 7.79
C HIS A 87 -3.60 -0.19 7.82
N TRP A 88 -3.07 0.61 6.90
CA TRP A 88 -1.64 0.87 6.85
C TRP A 88 -1.14 1.58 8.11
N PHE A 89 -1.80 2.68 8.48
CA PHE A 89 -1.44 3.43 9.67
C PHE A 89 -1.54 2.58 10.93
N HIS A 90 -2.60 1.82 11.06
CA HIS A 90 -2.82 0.94 12.20
C HIS A 90 -1.74 -0.13 12.30
N THR A 91 -1.39 -0.75 11.17
CA THR A 91 -0.36 -1.78 11.13
C THR A 91 1.00 -1.21 11.50
N VAL A 92 1.37 -0.07 10.92
CA VAL A 92 2.64 0.58 11.25
C VAL A 92 2.71 0.90 12.75
N ASP A 93 1.66 1.52 13.29
CA ASP A 93 1.63 1.95 14.70
C ASP A 93 1.68 0.77 15.67
N ASN A 94 1.16 -0.39 15.27
CA ASN A 94 1.20 -1.59 16.10
C ASN A 94 2.54 -2.31 16.08
N LEU A 95 3.36 -2.12 15.05
CA LEU A 95 4.60 -2.87 14.86
C LEU A 95 5.86 -2.04 15.07
N PHE A 96 5.82 -0.74 14.76
CA PHE A 96 7.02 0.08 14.70
C PHE A 96 6.80 1.48 15.23
N VAL A 97 7.90 2.12 15.67
CA VAL A 97 7.94 3.53 16.07
C VAL A 97 9.29 4.10 15.67
N GLY A 98 9.31 5.31 15.12
CA GLY A 98 10.55 6.00 14.75
C GLY A 98 10.42 6.77 13.44
N GLU A 99 11.55 7.26 12.94
CA GLU A 99 11.59 8.08 11.72
C GLU A 99 11.11 7.32 10.50
N ASN A 100 11.54 6.06 10.34
CA ASN A 100 11.13 5.24 9.20
C ASN A 100 9.65 4.87 9.28
N ALA A 101 9.16 4.55 10.48
CA ALA A 101 7.72 4.31 10.69
C ALA A 101 6.90 5.54 10.30
N THR A 102 7.31 6.73 10.72
CA THR A 102 6.66 7.98 10.34
C THR A 102 6.73 8.22 8.84
N PHE A 103 7.89 7.95 8.25
CA PHE A 103 8.08 8.13 6.80
C PHE A 103 7.11 7.28 5.98
N VAL A 104 6.97 5.99 6.30
CA VAL A 104 6.10 5.11 5.51
C VAL A 104 4.62 5.46 5.68
N LYS A 105 4.23 6.00 6.83
CA LYS A 105 2.87 6.53 7.01
C LYS A 105 2.62 7.75 6.13
N ASN A 106 3.53 8.72 6.19
CA ASN A 106 3.39 9.96 5.41
C ASN A 106 3.47 9.70 3.90
N LYS A 107 4.35 8.80 3.47
CA LYS A 107 4.47 8.43 2.06
C LYS A 107 3.21 7.73 1.57
N ALA A 108 2.63 6.83 2.34
CA ALA A 108 1.39 6.16 1.99
C ALA A 108 0.23 7.15 1.87
N LEU A 109 0.14 8.11 2.79
CA LEU A 109 -0.87 9.16 2.75
C LEU A 109 -0.74 9.99 1.47
N GLU A 110 0.47 10.43 1.14
CA GLU A 110 0.76 11.18 -0.08
C GLU A 110 0.35 10.42 -1.33
N ILE A 111 0.76 9.15 -1.45
CA ILE A 111 0.44 8.30 -2.58
C ILE A 111 -1.05 8.07 -2.69
N GLY A 112 -1.71 7.77 -1.58
CA GLY A 112 -3.15 7.56 -1.54
C GLY A 112 -3.94 8.79 -1.96
N GLN A 113 -3.54 9.97 -1.53
CA GLN A 113 -4.17 11.23 -1.92
C GLN A 113 -4.00 11.51 -3.42
N ILE A 114 -2.81 11.29 -3.95
CA ILE A 114 -2.53 11.48 -5.38
C ILE A 114 -3.38 10.53 -6.22
N MET A 115 -3.40 9.24 -5.88
CA MET A 115 -4.17 8.26 -6.63
C MET A 115 -5.67 8.48 -6.52
N ASN A 116 -6.16 8.79 -5.32
CA ASN A 116 -7.57 9.07 -5.11
C ASN A 116 -8.02 10.27 -5.94
N SER A 117 -7.24 11.34 -5.94
CA SER A 117 -7.50 12.53 -6.75
C SER A 117 -7.54 12.18 -8.25
N LYS A 118 -6.63 11.32 -8.70
CA LYS A 118 -6.52 10.94 -10.10
C LYS A 118 -7.67 10.05 -10.56
N PHE A 119 -8.08 9.07 -9.74
CA PHE A 119 -9.09 8.09 -10.11
C PHE A 119 -10.52 8.54 -9.78
N ASN A 120 -10.69 9.37 -8.78
CA ASN A 120 -12.00 9.78 -8.27
C ASN A 120 -12.20 11.29 -8.30
N LYS A 121 -11.50 11.96 -9.21
CA LYS A 121 -11.65 13.41 -9.36
C LYS A 121 -13.09 13.75 -9.66
N ALA A 122 -13.67 14.62 -8.84
CA ALA A 122 -15.01 15.13 -9.09
C ALA A 122 -15.05 15.86 -10.43
N PRO A 123 -16.13 15.72 -11.19
CA PRO A 123 -16.29 16.51 -12.42
C PRO A 123 -16.16 17.99 -12.12
N SER A 124 -15.41 18.70 -12.97
CA SER A 124 -15.30 20.14 -12.85
C SER A 124 -16.68 20.77 -13.09
N THR A 125 -17.07 21.65 -12.19
CA THR A 125 -18.32 22.39 -12.31
C THR A 125 -18.13 23.79 -12.92
N LEU A 126 -16.93 24.06 -13.29
CA LEU A 126 -16.59 25.34 -13.89
C LEU A 126 -16.90 25.38 -15.37
#